data_68c1982cecc8a546a12d74a481eee747
#
_entry.id   68c1982cecc8a546a12d74a481eee747
#
_cell.length_a   1.000
_cell.length_b   1.000
_cell.length_c   1.000
_cell.angle_alpha   90.00
_cell.angle_beta   90.00
_cell.angle_gamma   90.00
#
_symmetry.space_group_name_H-M   'P 1'
#
loop_
_entity.id
_entity.type
_entity.pdbx_description
1 polymer ?
#
loop_
_entity_poly.entity_id
_entity_poly.type
_entity_poly.pdbx_seq_one_letter_code
_entity_poly.pdbx_strand_id
1 'polypeptide(L)'
;MKTASKVRVIPYGRLADRMQSLTLGRVTHGLQVTTRWNRFLLAHELGHLVLAFSNEVDQGFVETFREKAAPQTKLLLLNDGRFTDRILSYMVDLQIRSSERFYLVESKFAQSDERKWEELLRSFLGRLSAALESDSHRILDARIEDGVLRVVSPDFRRMEIPISKVDELSKADKKTVEQFEIDDDGAYIYWPDLDLHLGWEQLFQIVDPEAARKAQQKSHQFNERYGAAIRRVREEKELAVTEIPGLSYKQLRRIERGECRLTASAAKELAKAHGMTPNEYLQKLADALPE
;
A
#
# COMPACT_ATOMS: atom_id res chain seq x y z
N MET A 1 18.67 9.33 -14.67
CA MET A 1 18.65 8.31 -13.61
C MET A 1 18.22 9.02 -12.34
N LYS A 2 16.98 8.79 -11.82
CA LYS A 2 16.59 9.25 -10.47
C LYS A 2 17.45 8.47 -9.48
N THR A 3 18.27 9.14 -8.70
CA THR A 3 18.98 8.55 -7.56
C THR A 3 17.92 7.98 -6.63
N ALA A 4 17.94 6.66 -6.44
CA ALA A 4 16.99 5.98 -5.56
C ALA A 4 17.06 6.62 -4.17
N SER A 5 15.94 7.12 -3.67
CA SER A 5 15.82 7.67 -2.32
C SER A 5 16.20 6.55 -1.33
N LYS A 6 17.25 6.79 -0.54
CA LYS A 6 17.66 5.80 0.47
C LYS A 6 17.06 6.19 1.81
N VAL A 7 16.25 5.32 2.38
CA VAL A 7 15.81 5.44 3.78
C VAL A 7 16.88 4.85 4.69
N ARG A 8 17.27 5.61 5.70
CA ARG A 8 18.18 5.15 6.72
C ARG A 8 17.43 4.58 7.91
N VAL A 9 17.62 3.29 8.17
CA VAL A 9 17.04 2.58 9.31
C VAL A 9 18.09 2.49 10.41
N ILE A 10 17.74 3.02 11.59
CA ILE A 10 18.62 3.07 12.75
C ILE A 10 18.00 2.22 13.87
N PRO A 11 18.40 0.95 14.00
CA PRO A 11 17.96 0.12 15.12
C PRO A 11 18.65 0.56 16.42
N TYR A 12 17.90 0.53 17.53
CA TYR A 12 18.37 0.86 18.86
C TYR A 12 18.30 -0.35 19.79
N GLY A 13 19.20 -0.38 20.79
CA GLY A 13 19.24 -1.45 21.81
C GLY A 13 19.40 -2.84 21.20
N ARG A 14 18.68 -3.81 21.72
CA ARG A 14 18.71 -5.20 21.25
C ARG A 14 18.40 -5.38 19.76
N LEU A 15 17.64 -4.46 19.19
CA LEU A 15 17.39 -4.48 17.75
C LEU A 15 18.65 -4.21 16.92
N ALA A 16 19.61 -3.44 17.44
CA ALA A 16 20.87 -3.18 16.75
C ALA A 16 21.68 -4.47 16.56
N ASP A 17 21.79 -5.28 17.61
CA ASP A 17 22.52 -6.55 17.57
C ASP A 17 21.81 -7.57 16.67
N ARG A 18 20.48 -7.65 16.79
CA ARG A 18 19.66 -8.58 15.98
C ARG A 18 19.67 -8.21 14.49
N MET A 19 19.58 -6.95 14.14
CA MET A 19 19.59 -6.54 12.73
C MET A 19 20.95 -6.71 12.06
N GLN A 20 22.05 -6.74 12.81
CA GLN A 20 23.37 -7.11 12.29
C GLN A 20 23.46 -8.60 11.91
N SER A 21 22.79 -9.46 12.66
CA SER A 21 22.73 -10.91 12.39
C SER A 21 21.70 -11.29 11.32
N LEU A 22 20.69 -10.44 11.09
CA LEU A 22 19.73 -10.63 10.03
C LEU A 22 20.41 -10.45 8.67
N THR A 23 20.55 -11.55 7.93
CA THR A 23 20.96 -11.50 6.51
C THR A 23 19.82 -10.85 5.71
N LEU A 24 19.77 -9.52 5.73
CA LEU A 24 18.68 -8.72 5.13
C LEU A 24 18.71 -8.70 3.59
N GLY A 25 19.64 -9.38 2.96
CA GLY A 25 19.75 -9.69 1.54
C GLY A 25 18.94 -8.78 0.59
N ARG A 26 18.05 -9.37 -0.19
CA ARG A 26 17.18 -8.67 -1.17
C ARG A 26 16.08 -7.80 -0.55
N VAL A 27 15.79 -7.96 0.74
CA VAL A 27 14.68 -7.28 1.43
C VAL A 27 14.98 -5.80 1.73
N THR A 28 16.20 -5.34 1.54
CA THR A 28 16.65 -3.99 1.93
C THR A 28 17.10 -3.12 0.76
N HIS A 29 16.65 -3.40 -0.44
CA HIS A 29 16.96 -2.55 -1.57
C HIS A 29 16.44 -1.12 -1.31
N GLY A 30 17.32 -0.12 -1.44
CA GLY A 30 16.99 1.28 -1.12
C GLY A 30 17.03 1.63 0.39
N LEU A 31 17.16 0.65 1.30
CA LEU A 31 17.33 0.88 2.74
C LEU A 31 18.80 0.81 3.14
N GLN A 32 19.22 1.71 3.99
CA GLN A 32 20.53 1.68 4.63
C GLN A 32 20.37 1.42 6.13
N VAL A 33 20.63 0.20 6.58
CA VAL A 33 20.65 -0.14 8.01
C VAL A 33 21.99 0.28 8.61
N THR A 34 21.95 1.06 9.68
CA THR A 34 23.15 1.55 10.36
C THR A 34 22.86 1.85 11.83
N THR A 35 23.80 1.53 12.71
CA THR A 35 23.73 1.93 14.13
C THR A 35 24.24 3.36 14.38
N ARG A 36 24.78 4.02 13.34
CA ARG A 36 25.33 5.37 13.46
C ARG A 36 24.24 6.41 13.30
N TRP A 37 24.01 7.17 14.34
CA TRP A 37 23.19 8.37 14.31
C TRP A 37 23.90 9.46 13.53
N ASN A 38 23.16 10.20 12.72
CA ASN A 38 23.73 11.34 12.00
C ASN A 38 22.70 12.47 11.91
N ARG A 39 22.97 13.55 12.63
CA ARG A 39 22.14 14.76 12.70
C ARG A 39 22.24 15.62 11.43
N PHE A 40 23.33 15.52 10.69
CA PHE A 40 23.70 16.46 9.63
C PHE A 40 23.37 16.00 8.21
N LEU A 41 22.75 14.86 8.02
CA LEU A 41 22.32 14.46 6.68
C LEU A 41 21.13 15.30 6.25
N LEU A 42 21.37 16.10 5.20
CA LEU A 42 20.43 17.01 4.57
C LEU A 42 19.06 16.35 4.41
N ALA A 43 18.06 17.02 4.97
CA ALA A 43 16.70 16.52 5.17
C ALA A 43 15.90 16.20 3.87
N HIS A 44 16.46 16.44 2.69
CA HIS A 44 15.73 16.38 1.43
C HIS A 44 15.80 15.05 0.68
N GLU A 45 16.75 14.17 0.98
CA GLU A 45 16.92 12.94 0.18
C GLU A 45 16.85 11.63 0.99
N LEU A 46 16.89 11.69 2.32
CA LEU A 46 16.95 10.49 3.16
C LEU A 46 15.97 10.60 4.32
N GLY A 47 14.88 9.83 4.28
CA GLY A 47 14.09 9.59 5.47
C GLY A 47 14.92 8.83 6.52
N HIS A 48 14.83 9.24 7.79
CA HIS A 48 15.42 8.51 8.91
C HIS A 48 14.33 7.82 9.68
N LEU A 49 14.50 6.52 9.93
CA LEU A 49 13.61 5.70 10.72
C LEU A 49 14.40 5.07 11.87
N VAL A 50 14.06 5.42 13.08
CA VAL A 50 14.57 4.76 14.28
C VAL A 50 13.64 3.64 14.68
N LEU A 51 14.19 2.46 14.94
CA LEU A 51 13.50 1.28 15.43
C LEU A 51 13.94 0.96 16.84
N ALA A 52 13.00 0.81 17.78
CA ALA A 52 13.31 0.38 19.14
C ALA A 52 12.19 -0.50 19.71
N PHE A 53 12.51 -1.32 20.71
CA PHE A 53 11.48 -1.92 21.53
C PHE A 53 10.93 -0.89 22.52
N SER A 54 9.63 -0.94 22.79
CA SER A 54 8.96 0.02 23.68
C SER A 54 9.54 0.04 25.10
N ASN A 55 10.00 -1.10 25.60
CA ASN A 55 10.61 -1.24 26.93
C ASN A 55 12.08 -0.77 26.97
N GLU A 56 12.70 -0.45 25.86
CA GLU A 56 14.05 0.12 25.79
C GLU A 56 14.03 1.65 25.65
N VAL A 57 12.84 2.26 25.59
CA VAL A 57 12.67 3.71 25.63
C VAL A 57 12.82 4.17 27.06
N ASP A 58 14.01 4.57 27.41
CA ASP A 58 14.38 5.13 28.70
C ASP A 58 14.90 6.57 28.54
N GLN A 59 15.35 7.17 29.64
CA GLN A 59 15.92 8.51 29.62
C GLN A 59 17.13 8.61 28.70
N GLY A 60 18.00 7.60 28.66
CA GLY A 60 19.16 7.55 27.78
C GLY A 60 18.79 7.50 26.29
N PHE A 61 17.73 6.77 25.94
CA PHE A 61 17.17 6.81 24.60
C PHE A 61 16.67 8.20 24.26
N VAL A 62 15.90 8.84 25.14
CA VAL A 62 15.32 10.17 24.93
C VAL A 62 16.44 11.21 24.69
N GLU A 63 17.49 11.21 25.51
CA GLU A 63 18.65 12.07 25.36
C GLU A 63 19.34 11.83 24.02
N THR A 64 19.63 10.58 23.69
CA THR A 64 20.26 10.20 22.42
C THR A 64 19.42 10.63 21.22
N PHE A 65 18.11 10.41 21.25
CA PHE A 65 17.21 10.79 20.16
C PHE A 65 17.19 12.31 19.98
N ARG A 66 17.07 13.09 21.07
CA ARG A 66 17.04 14.57 21.03
C ARG A 66 18.34 15.16 20.49
N GLU A 67 19.47 14.58 20.88
CA GLU A 67 20.79 15.08 20.47
C GLU A 67 21.16 14.69 19.04
N LYS A 68 20.82 13.46 18.63
CA LYS A 68 21.37 12.85 17.42
C LYS A 68 20.36 12.66 16.29
N ALA A 69 19.05 12.68 16.56
CA ALA A 69 18.05 12.52 15.52
C ALA A 69 17.84 13.82 14.72
N ALA A 70 17.68 13.70 13.41
CA ALA A 70 17.26 14.81 12.56
C ALA A 70 15.79 15.21 12.88
N PRO A 71 15.40 16.48 12.65
CA PRO A 71 14.06 16.97 13.00
C PRO A 71 12.89 16.16 12.42
N GLN A 72 13.08 15.51 11.26
CA GLN A 72 12.07 14.72 10.56
C GLN A 72 12.22 13.21 10.79
N THR A 73 13.10 12.79 11.70
CA THR A 73 13.28 11.38 12.02
C THR A 73 11.98 10.78 12.51
N LYS A 74 11.60 9.66 11.91
CA LYS A 74 10.44 8.85 12.31
C LYS A 74 10.87 7.84 13.37
N LEU A 75 9.98 7.56 14.31
CA LEU A 75 10.19 6.56 15.35
C LEU A 75 9.14 5.46 15.21
N LEU A 76 9.59 4.24 15.05
CA LEU A 76 8.76 3.04 15.10
C LEU A 76 9.12 2.25 16.35
N LEU A 77 8.14 2.08 17.24
CA LEU A 77 8.28 1.26 18.44
C LEU A 77 7.60 -0.08 18.26
N LEU A 78 8.31 -1.13 18.63
CA LEU A 78 7.79 -2.49 18.69
C LEU A 78 7.34 -2.78 20.14
N ASN A 79 6.04 -2.96 20.33
CA ASN A 79 5.45 -3.21 21.65
C ASN A 79 5.04 -4.67 21.80
N ASP A 80 5.43 -5.29 22.91
CA ASP A 80 5.10 -6.67 23.27
C ASP A 80 3.77 -6.81 24.05
N GLY A 81 2.87 -5.84 23.92
CA GLY A 81 1.59 -5.78 24.63
C GLY A 81 1.67 -5.10 26.01
N ARG A 82 2.82 -4.57 26.37
CA ARG A 82 3.01 -3.83 27.63
C ARG A 82 3.23 -2.35 27.35
N PHE A 83 2.17 -1.66 26.92
CA PHE A 83 2.21 -0.22 26.80
C PHE A 83 2.22 0.37 28.22
N THR A 84 3.27 1.10 28.55
CA THR A 84 3.40 1.75 29.85
C THR A 84 3.15 3.26 29.71
N ASP A 85 2.54 3.89 30.72
CA ASP A 85 2.32 5.34 30.76
C ASP A 85 3.62 6.15 30.57
N ARG A 86 4.76 5.53 30.90
CA ARG A 86 6.08 6.11 30.63
C ARG A 86 6.33 6.45 29.18
N ILE A 87 5.84 5.63 28.24
CA ILE A 87 6.05 5.90 26.81
C ILE A 87 5.36 7.20 26.41
N LEU A 88 4.16 7.47 26.92
CA LEU A 88 3.43 8.71 26.66
C LEU A 88 4.22 9.93 27.17
N SER A 89 4.80 9.85 28.38
CA SER A 89 5.61 10.95 28.91
C SER A 89 6.87 11.16 28.05
N TYR A 90 7.55 10.09 27.65
CA TYR A 90 8.72 10.20 26.76
C TYR A 90 8.38 10.76 25.38
N MET A 91 7.19 10.51 24.84
CA MET A 91 6.75 11.12 23.58
C MET A 91 6.72 12.64 23.66
N VAL A 92 6.31 13.21 24.81
CA VAL A 92 6.38 14.65 25.06
C VAL A 92 7.83 15.12 25.07
N ASP A 93 8.71 14.41 25.77
CA ASP A 93 10.13 14.72 25.87
C ASP A 93 10.85 14.58 24.52
N LEU A 94 10.47 13.64 23.67
CA LEU A 94 10.97 13.49 22.31
C LEU A 94 10.51 14.59 21.35
N GLN A 95 9.57 15.46 21.78
CA GLN A 95 8.98 16.53 20.99
C GLN A 95 8.35 16.02 19.68
N ILE A 96 7.83 14.79 19.68
CA ILE A 96 7.13 14.22 18.54
C ILE A 96 5.69 14.75 18.56
N ARG A 97 5.45 15.82 17.80
CA ARG A 97 4.15 16.50 17.73
C ARG A 97 3.25 16.01 16.59
N SER A 98 3.78 15.24 15.64
CA SER A 98 3.03 14.73 14.49
C SER A 98 2.89 13.21 14.58
N SER A 99 1.67 12.71 14.38
CA SER A 99 1.40 11.28 14.28
C SER A 99 2.13 10.60 13.10
N GLU A 100 2.53 11.39 12.10
CA GLU A 100 3.32 10.91 10.95
C GLU A 100 4.80 10.67 11.28
N ARG A 101 5.23 11.01 12.49
CA ARG A 101 6.60 10.79 12.96
C ARG A 101 6.73 9.64 13.95
N PHE A 102 5.62 9.08 14.37
CA PHE A 102 5.60 8.02 15.37
C PHE A 102 4.63 6.92 14.99
N TYR A 103 5.08 5.67 15.09
CA TYR A 103 4.22 4.51 14.96
C TYR A 103 4.54 3.46 16.02
N LEU A 104 3.51 2.93 16.67
CA LEU A 104 3.58 1.84 17.62
C LEU A 104 3.02 0.59 16.97
N VAL A 105 3.86 -0.41 16.80
CA VAL A 105 3.47 -1.74 16.34
C VAL A 105 3.15 -2.58 17.57
N GLU A 106 1.91 -2.98 17.70
CA GLU A 106 1.48 -3.89 18.77
C GLU A 106 1.57 -5.33 18.28
N SER A 107 2.27 -6.17 19.03
CA SER A 107 2.33 -7.59 18.74
C SER A 107 1.62 -8.40 19.82
N LYS A 108 1.03 -9.52 19.41
CA LYS A 108 0.41 -10.49 20.32
C LYS A 108 1.41 -11.52 20.87
N PHE A 109 2.68 -11.40 20.53
CA PHE A 109 3.73 -12.35 20.94
C PHE A 109 4.78 -11.69 21.82
N ALA A 110 5.38 -12.48 22.71
CA ALA A 110 6.38 -12.01 23.66
C ALA A 110 7.67 -11.57 22.95
N GLN A 111 8.42 -10.63 23.55
CA GLN A 111 9.72 -10.20 23.02
C GLN A 111 10.77 -11.34 22.95
N SER A 112 10.59 -12.40 23.74
CA SER A 112 11.43 -13.60 23.70
C SER A 112 11.21 -14.48 22.48
N ASP A 113 10.11 -14.28 21.72
CA ASP A 113 9.85 -15.03 20.48
C ASP A 113 10.62 -14.41 19.31
N GLU A 114 11.92 -14.70 19.28
CA GLU A 114 12.87 -14.12 18.33
C GLU A 114 12.45 -14.35 16.88
N ARG A 115 11.96 -15.54 16.56
CA ARG A 115 11.57 -15.90 15.20
C ARG A 115 10.43 -15.03 14.69
N LYS A 116 9.39 -14.84 15.50
CA LYS A 116 8.25 -14.00 15.11
C LYS A 116 8.63 -12.52 14.97
N TRP A 117 9.54 -12.03 15.81
CA TRP A 117 10.08 -10.68 15.67
C TRP A 117 10.91 -10.52 14.40
N GLU A 118 11.68 -11.52 14.02
CA GLU A 118 12.40 -11.49 12.75
C GLU A 118 11.47 -11.48 11.54
N GLU A 119 10.43 -12.32 11.55
CA GLU A 119 9.42 -12.37 10.51
C GLU A 119 8.71 -11.00 10.37
N LEU A 120 8.29 -10.40 11.48
CA LEU A 120 7.68 -9.09 11.52
C LEU A 120 8.61 -8.00 10.95
N LEU A 121 9.84 -7.95 11.40
CA LEU A 121 10.84 -6.98 10.92
C LEU A 121 11.12 -7.14 9.44
N ARG A 122 11.26 -8.38 8.95
CA ARG A 122 11.44 -8.65 7.51
C ARG A 122 10.27 -8.12 6.69
N SER A 123 9.05 -8.39 7.12
CA SER A 123 7.83 -7.92 6.48
C SER A 123 7.77 -6.39 6.44
N PHE A 124 8.02 -5.72 7.56
CA PHE A 124 8.08 -4.25 7.63
C PHE A 124 9.14 -3.64 6.73
N LEU A 125 10.35 -4.17 6.77
CA LEU A 125 11.45 -3.68 5.94
C LEU A 125 11.21 -3.96 4.46
N GLY A 126 10.59 -5.08 4.13
CA GLY A 126 10.18 -5.43 2.77
C GLY A 126 9.20 -4.40 2.21
N ARG A 127 8.14 -4.08 2.95
CA ARG A 127 7.14 -3.08 2.56
C ARG A 127 7.73 -1.66 2.47
N LEU A 128 8.61 -1.29 3.39
CA LEU A 128 9.36 -0.04 3.29
C LEU A 128 10.23 0.03 2.02
N SER A 129 10.95 -1.05 1.72
CA SER A 129 11.78 -1.14 0.52
C SER A 129 10.95 -1.04 -0.76
N ALA A 130 9.85 -1.77 -0.84
CA ALA A 130 8.94 -1.74 -1.99
C ALA A 130 8.34 -0.34 -2.23
N ALA A 131 8.06 0.40 -1.15
CA ALA A 131 7.56 1.77 -1.25
C ALA A 131 8.59 2.76 -1.84
N LEU A 132 9.88 2.46 -1.74
CA LEU A 132 10.92 3.30 -2.34
C LEU A 132 11.11 3.06 -3.84
N GLU A 133 10.65 1.92 -4.33
CA GLU A 133 10.76 1.52 -5.73
C GLU A 133 9.54 1.89 -6.56
N SER A 134 8.42 2.22 -5.90
CA SER A 134 7.13 2.47 -6.53
C SER A 134 6.63 3.88 -6.24
N ASP A 135 6.04 4.52 -7.26
CA ASP A 135 5.29 5.78 -7.09
C ASP A 135 3.88 5.54 -6.47
N SER A 136 3.47 4.27 -6.28
CA SER A 136 2.17 3.93 -5.69
C SER A 136 2.27 3.89 -4.16
N HIS A 137 1.21 4.35 -3.49
CA HIS A 137 1.13 4.21 -2.04
C HIS A 137 1.07 2.74 -1.64
N ARG A 138 1.81 2.40 -0.59
CA ARG A 138 1.88 1.05 -0.03
C ARG A 138 1.29 1.04 1.38
N ILE A 139 0.94 -0.14 1.84
CA ILE A 139 0.45 -0.39 3.19
C ILE A 139 1.60 -0.96 4.01
N LEU A 140 1.97 -0.24 5.08
CA LEU A 140 3.00 -0.71 6.02
C LEU A 140 2.41 -1.69 7.02
N ASP A 141 1.26 -1.30 7.60
CA ASP A 141 0.56 -2.07 8.61
C ASP A 141 -0.94 -1.83 8.57
N ALA A 142 -1.71 -2.79 9.09
CA ALA A 142 -3.15 -2.69 9.22
C ALA A 142 -3.64 -3.45 10.47
N ARG A 143 -4.69 -2.93 11.12
CA ARG A 143 -5.34 -3.58 12.25
C ARG A 143 -6.82 -3.25 12.28
N ILE A 144 -7.62 -4.12 12.87
CA ILE A 144 -9.03 -3.88 13.09
C ILE A 144 -9.28 -3.76 14.59
N GLU A 145 -9.83 -2.62 14.99
CA GLU A 145 -10.19 -2.30 16.37
C GLU A 145 -11.55 -1.62 16.38
N ASP A 146 -12.45 -2.07 17.23
CA ASP A 146 -13.78 -1.46 17.45
C ASP A 146 -14.59 -1.27 16.15
N GLY A 147 -14.48 -2.20 15.21
CA GLY A 147 -15.18 -2.14 13.92
C GLY A 147 -14.59 -1.13 12.92
N VAL A 148 -13.36 -0.68 13.16
CA VAL A 148 -12.62 0.22 12.30
C VAL A 148 -11.34 -0.46 11.80
N LEU A 149 -11.15 -0.49 10.50
CA LEU A 149 -9.89 -0.87 9.87
C LEU A 149 -8.96 0.35 9.89
N ARG A 150 -7.87 0.24 10.64
CA ARG A 150 -6.81 1.26 10.69
C ARG A 150 -5.65 0.82 9.82
N VAL A 151 -5.30 1.64 8.86
CA VAL A 151 -4.23 1.36 7.88
C VAL A 151 -3.16 2.43 7.98
N VAL A 152 -1.91 2.02 7.89
CA VAL A 152 -0.74 2.89 7.97
C VAL A 152 0.14 2.70 6.74
N SER A 153 0.53 3.80 6.11
CA SER A 153 1.49 3.81 5.00
C SER A 153 2.95 3.86 5.50
N PRO A 154 3.94 3.57 4.65
CA PRO A 154 5.36 3.66 4.99
C PRO A 154 5.84 5.05 5.45
N ASP A 155 5.15 6.11 5.07
CA ASP A 155 5.39 7.47 5.55
C ASP A 155 4.57 7.82 6.81
N PHE A 156 3.96 6.81 7.45
CA PHE A 156 3.16 6.87 8.69
C PHE A 156 1.87 7.69 8.58
N ARG A 157 1.39 7.97 7.38
CA ARG A 157 0.01 8.43 7.23
C ARG A 157 -0.96 7.35 7.68
N ARG A 158 -2.05 7.77 8.29
CA ARG A 158 -3.06 6.88 8.84
C ARG A 158 -4.38 7.10 8.14
N MET A 159 -5.09 5.99 7.96
CA MET A 159 -6.43 5.97 7.42
C MET A 159 -7.32 5.11 8.31
N GLU A 160 -8.49 5.60 8.66
CA GLU A 160 -9.48 4.90 9.47
C GLU A 160 -10.73 4.65 8.62
N ILE A 161 -11.04 3.38 8.39
CA ILE A 161 -12.15 2.95 7.54
C ILE A 161 -13.15 2.16 8.40
N PRO A 162 -14.33 2.69 8.67
CA PRO A 162 -15.39 1.90 9.29
C PRO A 162 -15.69 0.66 8.45
N ILE A 163 -15.66 -0.53 9.06
CA ILE A 163 -15.94 -1.80 8.37
C ILE A 163 -17.30 -1.77 7.66
N SER A 164 -18.28 -1.07 8.24
CA SER A 164 -19.61 -0.88 7.66
C SER A 164 -19.62 -0.15 6.30
N LYS A 165 -18.54 0.53 5.93
CA LYS A 165 -18.39 1.19 4.62
C LYS A 165 -17.79 0.31 3.53
N VAL A 166 -17.35 -0.89 3.87
CA VAL A 166 -16.85 -1.88 2.91
C VAL A 166 -17.89 -2.96 2.76
N ASP A 167 -18.57 -3.00 1.62
CA ASP A 167 -19.77 -3.83 1.42
C ASP A 167 -19.56 -5.31 1.74
N GLU A 168 -18.43 -5.88 1.32
CA GLU A 168 -18.08 -7.27 1.55
C GLU A 168 -17.80 -7.53 3.04
N LEU A 169 -17.03 -6.65 3.69
CA LEU A 169 -16.69 -6.81 5.11
C LEU A 169 -17.88 -6.54 6.02
N SER A 170 -18.78 -5.65 5.62
CA SER A 170 -19.98 -5.32 6.41
C SER A 170 -20.96 -6.49 6.55
N LYS A 171 -20.91 -7.45 5.64
CA LYS A 171 -21.77 -8.65 5.58
C LYS A 171 -21.11 -9.89 6.18
N ALA A 172 -19.78 -9.82 6.41
CA ALA A 172 -19.01 -10.93 6.95
C ALA A 172 -19.10 -10.99 8.47
N ASP A 173 -18.89 -12.17 9.03
CA ASP A 173 -18.77 -12.33 10.47
C ASP A 173 -17.44 -11.75 10.99
N LYS A 174 -17.40 -11.46 12.31
CA LYS A 174 -16.23 -10.85 12.95
C LYS A 174 -14.94 -11.65 12.73
N LYS A 175 -15.01 -12.97 12.75
CA LYS A 175 -13.84 -13.84 12.59
C LYS A 175 -13.26 -13.71 11.19
N THR A 176 -14.07 -13.75 10.17
CA THR A 176 -13.67 -13.55 8.76
C THR A 176 -13.07 -12.15 8.56
N VAL A 177 -13.70 -11.11 9.14
CA VAL A 177 -13.19 -9.73 9.05
C VAL A 177 -11.81 -9.58 9.68
N GLU A 178 -11.54 -10.26 10.81
CA GLU A 178 -10.25 -10.20 11.51
C GLU A 178 -9.16 -11.09 10.86
N GLN A 179 -9.53 -11.98 9.94
CA GLN A 179 -8.60 -12.87 9.22
C GLN A 179 -8.18 -12.25 7.89
N PHE A 180 -7.19 -11.39 7.93
CA PHE A 180 -6.60 -10.78 6.75
C PHE A 180 -5.07 -10.86 6.77
N GLU A 181 -4.49 -10.72 5.61
CA GLU A 181 -3.05 -10.66 5.38
C GLU A 181 -2.70 -9.37 4.64
N ILE A 182 -1.53 -8.81 4.90
CA ILE A 182 -0.98 -7.72 4.10
C ILE A 182 0.03 -8.32 3.16
N ASP A 183 -0.09 -8.00 1.88
CA ASP A 183 0.86 -8.46 0.87
C ASP A 183 2.31 -8.14 1.24
N ASP A 184 3.25 -8.96 0.80
CA ASP A 184 4.66 -8.87 1.20
C ASP A 184 5.28 -7.51 0.82
N ASP A 185 4.87 -6.92 -0.30
CA ASP A 185 5.31 -5.61 -0.74
C ASP A 185 4.37 -4.46 -0.30
N GLY A 186 3.30 -4.78 0.43
CA GLY A 186 2.30 -3.83 0.92
C GLY A 186 1.36 -3.27 -0.14
N ALA A 187 1.19 -3.96 -1.27
CA ALA A 187 0.32 -3.49 -2.36
C ALA A 187 -1.16 -3.45 -1.95
N TYR A 188 -1.60 -4.41 -1.16
CA TYR A 188 -2.99 -4.55 -0.71
C TYR A 188 -3.09 -5.31 0.61
N ILE A 189 -4.29 -5.24 1.21
CA ILE A 189 -4.77 -6.14 2.26
C ILE A 189 -5.64 -7.19 1.59
N TYR A 190 -5.46 -8.45 1.93
CA TYR A 190 -6.17 -9.59 1.36
C TYR A 190 -6.98 -10.33 2.43
N TRP A 191 -8.25 -10.55 2.16
CA TRP A 191 -9.15 -11.42 2.94
C TRP A 191 -9.39 -12.72 2.18
N PRO A 192 -8.72 -13.83 2.54
CA PRO A 192 -8.81 -15.09 1.78
C PRO A 192 -10.23 -15.64 1.67
N ASP A 193 -11.00 -15.61 2.77
CA ASP A 193 -12.35 -16.14 2.82
C ASP A 193 -13.36 -15.36 1.96
N LEU A 194 -13.02 -14.11 1.58
CA LEU A 194 -13.88 -13.24 0.78
C LEU A 194 -13.32 -13.01 -0.64
N ASP A 195 -12.14 -13.51 -0.94
CA ASP A 195 -11.37 -13.19 -2.15
C ASP A 195 -11.31 -11.67 -2.43
N LEU A 196 -11.17 -10.89 -1.33
CA LEU A 196 -11.20 -9.44 -1.36
C LEU A 196 -9.79 -8.86 -1.22
N HIS A 197 -9.41 -8.01 -2.17
CA HIS A 197 -8.13 -7.31 -2.19
C HIS A 197 -8.37 -5.79 -2.17
N LEU A 198 -7.86 -5.09 -1.16
CA LEU A 198 -7.99 -3.64 -1.02
C LEU A 198 -6.63 -3.00 -0.86
N GLY A 199 -6.19 -2.26 -1.87
CA GLY A 199 -4.99 -1.42 -1.80
C GLY A 199 -5.30 -0.03 -1.22
N TRP A 200 -4.24 0.75 -0.98
CA TRP A 200 -4.35 2.09 -0.39
C TRP A 200 -5.34 3.01 -1.12
N GLU A 201 -5.30 3.03 -2.45
CA GLU A 201 -6.14 3.93 -3.25
C GLU A 201 -7.64 3.55 -3.16
N GLN A 202 -7.97 2.26 -3.16
CA GLN A 202 -9.35 1.80 -2.99
C GLN A 202 -9.88 2.18 -1.59
N LEU A 203 -9.06 1.95 -0.56
CA LEU A 203 -9.41 2.31 0.81
C LEU A 203 -9.59 3.83 0.96
N PHE A 204 -8.71 4.62 0.34
CA PHE A 204 -8.79 6.08 0.37
C PHE A 204 -10.08 6.60 -0.28
N GLN A 205 -10.52 5.99 -1.39
CA GLN A 205 -11.78 6.34 -2.03
C GLN A 205 -13.02 6.06 -1.16
N ILE A 206 -12.94 5.07 -0.25
CA ILE A 206 -14.05 4.77 0.68
C ILE A 206 -14.24 5.90 1.71
N VAL A 207 -13.16 6.55 2.12
CA VAL A 207 -13.20 7.58 3.17
C VAL A 207 -13.23 9.00 2.64
N ASP A 208 -12.76 9.22 1.42
CA ASP A 208 -12.73 10.53 0.76
C ASP A 208 -13.68 10.57 -0.46
N PRO A 209 -14.86 11.21 -0.35
CA PRO A 209 -15.81 11.31 -1.45
C PRO A 209 -15.28 12.11 -2.66
N GLU A 210 -14.33 13.01 -2.45
CA GLU A 210 -13.71 13.75 -3.55
C GLU A 210 -12.72 12.87 -4.32
N ALA A 211 -11.92 12.07 -3.62
CA ALA A 211 -11.07 11.06 -4.22
C ALA A 211 -11.88 10.03 -5.00
N ALA A 212 -13.01 9.57 -4.45
CA ALA A 212 -13.93 8.67 -5.14
C ALA A 212 -14.46 9.29 -6.45
N ARG A 213 -14.90 10.55 -6.43
CA ARG A 213 -15.36 11.26 -7.64
C ARG A 213 -14.26 11.42 -8.67
N LYS A 214 -13.05 11.79 -8.25
CA LYS A 214 -11.89 11.91 -9.15
C LYS A 214 -11.53 10.57 -9.80
N ALA A 215 -11.55 9.48 -9.02
CA ALA A 215 -11.31 8.14 -9.53
C ALA A 215 -12.39 7.72 -10.54
N GLN A 216 -13.65 8.00 -10.25
CA GLN A 216 -14.77 7.74 -11.16
C GLN A 216 -14.65 8.53 -12.47
N GLN A 217 -14.28 9.82 -12.38
CA GLN A 217 -14.04 10.65 -13.56
C GLN A 217 -12.89 10.11 -14.42
N LYS A 218 -11.76 9.74 -13.81
CA LYS A 218 -10.63 9.11 -14.52
C LYS A 218 -11.04 7.80 -15.20
N SER A 219 -11.81 6.98 -14.49
CA SER A 219 -12.33 5.72 -15.04
C SER A 219 -13.27 5.96 -16.21
N HIS A 220 -14.13 6.97 -16.11
CA HIS A 220 -15.05 7.35 -17.20
C HIS A 220 -14.29 7.83 -18.44
N GLN A 221 -13.34 8.75 -18.27
CA GLN A 221 -12.48 9.22 -19.36
C GLN A 221 -11.68 8.08 -20.01
N PHE A 222 -11.15 7.16 -19.20
CA PHE A 222 -10.48 5.97 -19.73
C PHE A 222 -11.43 5.10 -20.55
N ASN A 223 -12.65 4.83 -20.04
CA ASN A 223 -13.64 4.04 -20.75
C ASN A 223 -14.09 4.70 -22.06
N GLU A 224 -14.25 6.02 -22.10
CA GLU A 224 -14.58 6.77 -23.31
C GLU A 224 -13.48 6.63 -24.37
N ARG A 225 -12.22 6.86 -23.98
CA ARG A 225 -11.06 6.71 -24.90
C ARG A 225 -10.96 5.28 -25.42
N TYR A 226 -11.12 4.29 -24.53
CA TYR A 226 -11.07 2.88 -24.90
C TYR A 226 -12.26 2.46 -25.77
N GLY A 227 -13.44 2.96 -25.47
CA GLY A 227 -14.66 2.75 -26.25
C GLY A 227 -14.53 3.33 -27.67
N ALA A 228 -13.97 4.52 -27.79
CA ALA A 228 -13.66 5.13 -29.09
C ALA A 228 -12.67 4.31 -29.91
N ALA A 229 -11.63 3.76 -29.28
CA ALA A 229 -10.67 2.86 -29.94
C ALA A 229 -11.36 1.56 -30.41
N ILE A 230 -12.19 0.93 -29.59
CA ILE A 230 -12.99 -0.25 -29.96
C ILE A 230 -13.86 0.04 -31.18
N ARG A 231 -14.57 1.15 -31.16
CA ARG A 231 -15.39 1.58 -32.29
C ARG A 231 -14.56 1.77 -33.56
N ARG A 232 -13.44 2.48 -33.47
CA ARG A 232 -12.52 2.72 -34.59
C ARG A 232 -12.01 1.41 -35.19
N VAL A 233 -11.49 0.49 -34.36
CA VAL A 233 -10.97 -0.81 -34.82
C VAL A 233 -12.07 -1.65 -35.48
N ARG A 234 -13.30 -1.62 -34.95
CA ARG A 234 -14.45 -2.28 -35.59
C ARG A 234 -14.81 -1.67 -36.94
N GLU A 235 -14.86 -0.33 -37.03
CA GLU A 235 -15.17 0.38 -38.29
C GLU A 235 -14.09 0.18 -39.36
N GLU A 236 -12.80 0.14 -38.97
CA GLU A 236 -11.68 -0.22 -39.88
C GLU A 236 -11.82 -1.62 -40.49
N LYS A 237 -12.47 -2.54 -39.77
CA LYS A 237 -12.74 -3.91 -40.26
C LYS A 237 -14.11 -4.02 -40.96
N GLU A 238 -14.83 -2.90 -41.09
CA GLU A 238 -16.19 -2.81 -41.66
C GLU A 238 -17.22 -3.72 -40.99
N LEU A 239 -17.00 -4.07 -39.71
CA LEU A 239 -17.91 -4.93 -38.92
C LEU A 239 -19.10 -4.11 -38.43
N ALA A 240 -20.32 -4.59 -38.72
CA ALA A 240 -21.52 -4.01 -38.12
C ALA A 240 -21.60 -4.34 -36.62
N VAL A 241 -22.28 -3.48 -35.86
CA VAL A 241 -22.46 -3.69 -34.40
C VAL A 241 -23.20 -4.99 -34.08
N THR A 242 -24.03 -5.45 -35.01
CA THR A 242 -24.81 -6.68 -34.91
C THR A 242 -24.05 -7.95 -35.30
N GLU A 243 -22.85 -7.80 -35.84
CA GLU A 243 -22.02 -8.92 -36.35
C GLU A 243 -21.02 -9.44 -35.31
N ILE A 244 -21.04 -8.94 -34.09
CA ILE A 244 -20.16 -9.43 -33.01
C ILE A 244 -20.88 -10.54 -32.25
N PRO A 245 -20.51 -11.82 -32.45
CA PRO A 245 -21.14 -12.93 -31.72
C PRO A 245 -20.92 -12.77 -30.21
N GLY A 246 -21.94 -13.16 -29.42
CA GLY A 246 -21.82 -13.13 -27.97
C GLY A 246 -21.99 -11.75 -27.32
N LEU A 247 -22.12 -10.66 -28.11
CA LEU A 247 -22.43 -9.31 -27.61
C LEU A 247 -23.73 -8.80 -28.19
N SER A 248 -24.63 -8.34 -27.32
CA SER A 248 -25.83 -7.65 -27.80
C SER A 248 -25.49 -6.27 -28.36
N TYR A 249 -26.28 -5.83 -29.35
CA TYR A 249 -26.18 -4.48 -29.90
C TYR A 249 -26.11 -3.38 -28.82
N LYS A 250 -26.98 -3.49 -27.81
CA LYS A 250 -27.06 -2.53 -26.68
C LYS A 250 -25.78 -2.55 -25.85
N GLN A 251 -25.23 -3.73 -25.59
CA GLN A 251 -24.00 -3.88 -24.80
C GLN A 251 -22.81 -3.30 -25.54
N LEU A 252 -22.62 -3.62 -26.83
CA LEU A 252 -21.50 -3.10 -27.61
C LEU A 252 -21.57 -1.58 -27.72
N ARG A 253 -22.74 -1.00 -28.00
CA ARG A 253 -22.92 0.46 -28.04
C ARG A 253 -22.59 1.15 -26.71
N ARG A 254 -22.92 0.54 -25.58
CA ARG A 254 -22.56 1.07 -24.26
C ARG A 254 -21.06 1.04 -24.04
N ILE A 255 -20.38 -0.04 -24.47
CA ILE A 255 -18.91 -0.14 -24.40
C ILE A 255 -18.27 0.92 -25.29
N GLU A 256 -18.70 1.06 -26.55
CA GLU A 256 -18.16 2.03 -27.52
C GLU A 256 -18.36 3.50 -27.08
N ARG A 257 -19.38 3.79 -26.24
CA ARG A 257 -19.62 5.13 -25.67
C ARG A 257 -18.90 5.34 -24.34
N GLY A 258 -18.18 4.34 -23.83
CA GLY A 258 -17.56 4.43 -22.52
C GLY A 258 -18.53 4.38 -21.33
N GLU A 259 -19.80 4.05 -21.56
CA GLU A 259 -20.83 3.95 -20.51
C GLU A 259 -20.61 2.73 -19.60
N CYS A 260 -19.88 1.76 -20.07
CA CYS A 260 -19.47 0.60 -19.27
C CYS A 260 -18.09 0.09 -19.69
N ARG A 261 -17.45 -0.59 -18.73
CA ARG A 261 -16.11 -1.16 -18.92
C ARG A 261 -16.12 -2.33 -19.89
N LEU A 262 -15.06 -2.47 -20.69
CA LEU A 262 -14.79 -3.69 -21.47
C LEU A 262 -14.47 -4.85 -20.52
N THR A 263 -15.29 -5.89 -20.55
CA THR A 263 -15.04 -7.12 -19.78
C THR A 263 -14.12 -8.06 -20.55
N ALA A 264 -13.43 -8.97 -19.84
CA ALA A 264 -12.59 -9.98 -20.47
C ALA A 264 -13.37 -10.88 -21.45
N SER A 265 -14.63 -11.19 -21.14
CA SER A 265 -15.54 -11.94 -22.03
C SER A 265 -15.83 -11.14 -23.30
N ALA A 266 -16.20 -9.88 -23.16
CA ALA A 266 -16.47 -9.01 -24.31
C ALA A 266 -15.22 -8.80 -25.19
N ALA A 267 -14.04 -8.68 -24.58
CA ALA A 267 -12.78 -8.58 -25.31
C ALA A 267 -12.48 -9.85 -26.14
N LYS A 268 -12.78 -11.04 -25.60
CA LYS A 268 -12.65 -12.31 -26.34
C LYS A 268 -13.59 -12.40 -27.54
N GLU A 269 -14.84 -11.98 -27.39
CA GLU A 269 -15.79 -12.01 -28.51
C GLU A 269 -15.43 -10.98 -29.60
N LEU A 270 -14.97 -9.80 -29.20
CA LEU A 270 -14.47 -8.80 -30.15
C LEU A 270 -13.22 -9.31 -30.88
N ALA A 271 -12.26 -9.89 -30.18
CA ALA A 271 -11.07 -10.47 -30.79
C ALA A 271 -11.44 -11.55 -31.82
N LYS A 272 -12.36 -12.46 -31.47
CA LYS A 272 -12.87 -13.51 -32.34
C LYS A 272 -13.52 -12.94 -33.61
N ALA A 273 -14.36 -11.92 -33.48
CA ALA A 273 -15.00 -11.26 -34.61
C ALA A 273 -13.96 -10.59 -35.57
N HIS A 274 -12.84 -10.14 -35.02
CA HIS A 274 -11.74 -9.57 -35.81
C HIS A 274 -10.79 -10.62 -36.37
N GLY A 275 -10.96 -11.91 -36.05
CA GLY A 275 -10.03 -12.99 -36.46
C GLY A 275 -8.67 -12.91 -35.76
N MET A 276 -8.63 -12.39 -34.55
CA MET A 276 -7.43 -12.16 -33.74
C MET A 276 -7.48 -12.95 -32.43
N THR A 277 -6.31 -13.19 -31.85
CA THR A 277 -6.23 -13.60 -30.44
C THR A 277 -6.59 -12.43 -29.52
N PRO A 278 -7.02 -12.67 -28.27
CA PRO A 278 -7.28 -11.59 -27.33
C PRO A 278 -6.11 -10.62 -27.13
N ASN A 279 -4.88 -11.13 -27.10
CA ASN A 279 -3.67 -10.32 -26.94
C ASN A 279 -3.40 -9.42 -28.16
N GLU A 280 -3.53 -9.95 -29.38
CA GLU A 280 -3.40 -9.17 -30.62
C GLU A 280 -4.45 -8.07 -30.69
N TYR A 281 -5.68 -8.40 -30.30
CA TYR A 281 -6.76 -7.42 -30.28
C TYR A 281 -6.51 -6.30 -29.27
N LEU A 282 -6.07 -6.64 -28.05
CA LEU A 282 -5.72 -5.65 -27.02
C LEU A 282 -4.55 -4.76 -27.44
N GLN A 283 -3.54 -5.33 -28.13
CA GLN A 283 -2.44 -4.54 -28.69
C GLN A 283 -2.96 -3.57 -29.75
N LYS A 284 -3.80 -4.04 -30.66
CA LYS A 284 -4.41 -3.18 -31.71
C LYS A 284 -5.25 -2.05 -31.11
N LEU A 285 -5.98 -2.32 -30.01
CA LEU A 285 -6.70 -1.28 -29.29
C LEU A 285 -5.75 -0.25 -28.65
N ALA A 286 -4.65 -0.71 -28.08
CA ALA A 286 -3.64 0.18 -27.51
C ALA A 286 -3.06 1.13 -28.57
N ASP A 287 -2.77 0.60 -29.78
CA ASP A 287 -2.26 1.40 -30.90
C ASP A 287 -3.32 2.38 -31.47
N ALA A 288 -4.60 2.09 -31.28
CA ALA A 288 -5.72 2.91 -31.73
C ALA A 288 -6.20 3.93 -30.68
N LEU A 289 -5.64 3.93 -29.47
CA LEU A 289 -5.99 4.92 -28.44
C LEU A 289 -5.62 6.33 -28.92
N PRO A 290 -6.53 7.31 -28.78
CA PRO A 290 -6.19 8.71 -29.08
C PRO A 290 -5.14 9.21 -28.06
N GLU A 291 -4.20 10.03 -28.53
CA GLU A 291 -3.19 10.71 -27.71
C GLU A 291 -3.78 11.58 -26.58
#